data_10fd504f1f5c68e2e6b7398b751b0313
#
_entry.id   10fd504f1f5c68e2e6b7398b751b0313
#
_cell.length_a   1.000
_cell.length_b   1.000
_cell.length_c   1.000
_cell.angle_alpha   90.00
_cell.angle_beta   90.00
_cell.angle_gamma   90.00
#
_symmetry.space_group_name_H-M   'P 1'
#
loop_
_entity.id
_entity.type
_entity.pdbx_description
1 polymer ?
#
loop_
_entity_poly.entity_id
_entity_poly.type
_entity_poly.pdbx_seq_one_letter_code
_entity_poly.pdbx_strand_id
1 'polypeptide(L)'
;MKNINLIKDNIDNLTALWKTVATPLLSYHKNDPFQFSQIKNSGWPNRLWFREDISEENLPQILEIIDQNPGLIIPYWDIFGSNSKEIFEKNGFQIRVQLAAMALKLGEKFPTESNLTFRRVLNEEDAKTWSDIYPLSFSYVISKETLVHNYENVKFYLVHLEDKPIGTLTLFQTENIMGIHGVGVIPEMRKKVLLKKS
;
A
#
# COMPACT_ATOMS: atom_id res chain seq x y z
N MET A 1 -18.34 -18.72 4.24
CA MET A 1 -18.86 -17.36 3.97
C MET A 1 -17.69 -16.38 4.08
N LYS A 2 -17.40 -15.60 3.02
CA LYS A 2 -16.42 -14.48 3.12
C LYS A 2 -16.97 -13.50 4.16
N ASN A 3 -16.18 -13.13 5.17
CA ASN A 3 -16.60 -12.13 6.15
C ASN A 3 -16.52 -10.74 5.48
N ILE A 4 -17.64 -10.29 4.94
CA ILE A 4 -17.71 -9.08 4.12
C ILE A 4 -17.27 -7.82 4.89
N ASN A 5 -17.46 -7.81 6.21
CA ASN A 5 -17.00 -6.71 7.06
C ASN A 5 -15.46 -6.63 7.08
N LEU A 6 -14.76 -7.77 7.26
CA LEU A 6 -13.29 -7.78 7.22
C LEU A 6 -12.70 -7.36 5.86
N ILE A 7 -13.40 -7.72 4.77
CA ILE A 7 -12.99 -7.30 3.43
C ILE A 7 -13.12 -5.78 3.29
N LYS A 8 -14.27 -5.24 3.69
CA LYS A 8 -14.53 -3.80 3.66
C LYS A 8 -13.54 -3.04 4.53
N ASP A 9 -13.33 -3.48 5.76
CA ASP A 9 -12.39 -2.87 6.70
C ASP A 9 -10.96 -2.85 6.14
N ASN A 10 -10.53 -3.92 5.45
CA ASN A 10 -9.23 -4.00 4.80
C ASN A 10 -9.11 -2.97 3.66
N ILE A 11 -10.12 -2.85 2.82
CA ILE A 11 -10.15 -1.88 1.72
C ILE A 11 -10.20 -0.44 2.27
N ASP A 12 -11.01 -0.19 3.28
CA ASP A 12 -11.14 1.14 3.90
C ASP A 12 -9.82 1.56 4.57
N ASN A 13 -9.11 0.65 5.25
CA ASN A 13 -7.78 0.92 5.79
C ASN A 13 -6.76 1.25 4.69
N LEU A 14 -6.74 0.47 3.62
CA LEU A 14 -5.83 0.67 2.50
C LEU A 14 -6.06 2.01 1.77
N THR A 15 -7.32 2.34 1.48
CA THR A 15 -7.67 3.59 0.78
C THR A 15 -7.49 4.81 1.68
N ALA A 16 -7.75 4.68 2.98
CA ALA A 16 -7.44 5.72 3.96
C ALA A 16 -5.94 5.99 4.07
N LEU A 17 -5.08 4.96 4.02
CA LEU A 17 -3.64 5.11 3.96
C LEU A 17 -3.21 5.91 2.72
N TRP A 18 -3.71 5.59 1.54
CA TRP A 18 -3.38 6.33 0.30
C TRP A 18 -3.77 7.79 0.39
N LYS A 19 -4.97 8.08 0.88
CA LYS A 19 -5.44 9.44 1.12
C LYS A 19 -4.55 10.17 2.12
N THR A 20 -4.26 9.55 3.27
CA THR A 20 -3.43 10.15 4.32
C THR A 20 -2.05 10.51 3.80
N VAL A 21 -1.41 9.62 3.05
CA VAL A 21 -0.07 9.85 2.51
C VAL A 21 -0.04 10.96 1.45
N ALA A 22 -1.05 11.04 0.61
CA ALA A 22 -1.08 12.01 -0.49
C ALA A 22 -1.51 13.42 -0.06
N THR A 23 -2.29 13.55 1.02
CA THR A 23 -2.87 14.83 1.45
C THR A 23 -1.82 15.90 1.79
N PRO A 24 -0.77 15.63 2.60
CA PRO A 24 0.25 16.64 2.92
C PRO A 24 1.06 17.09 1.71
N LEU A 25 1.08 16.29 0.65
CA LEU A 25 1.80 16.55 -0.60
C LEU A 25 0.92 17.20 -1.67
N LEU A 26 -0.30 17.62 -1.32
CA LEU A 26 -1.31 18.16 -2.23
C LEU A 26 -1.56 17.28 -3.46
N SER A 27 -1.45 15.97 -3.27
CA SER A 27 -1.51 14.95 -4.32
C SER A 27 -2.73 14.04 -4.22
N TYR A 28 -3.68 14.37 -3.34
CA TYR A 28 -4.96 13.70 -3.23
C TYR A 28 -6.06 14.51 -3.89
N HIS A 29 -6.84 13.87 -4.74
CA HIS A 29 -7.93 14.45 -5.51
C HIS A 29 -9.21 13.67 -5.29
N LYS A 30 -10.33 14.39 -5.17
CA LYS A 30 -11.66 13.81 -5.05
C LYS A 30 -12.54 14.40 -6.14
N ASN A 31 -13.09 13.52 -6.97
CA ASN A 31 -14.06 13.83 -8.00
C ASN A 31 -15.11 12.71 -7.97
N ASP A 32 -16.18 12.89 -7.21
CA ASP A 32 -17.19 11.84 -6.96
C ASP A 32 -17.71 11.21 -8.26
N PRO A 33 -17.78 9.87 -8.35
CA PRO A 33 -17.54 8.87 -7.31
C PRO A 33 -16.06 8.46 -7.16
N PHE A 34 -15.15 9.07 -7.89
CA PHE A 34 -13.74 8.70 -7.97
C PHE A 34 -12.87 9.48 -7.00
N GLN A 35 -11.82 8.82 -6.53
CA GLN A 35 -10.76 9.42 -5.75
C GLN A 35 -9.42 8.94 -6.32
N PHE A 36 -8.44 9.81 -6.39
CA PHE A 36 -7.11 9.39 -6.80
C PHE A 36 -6.00 10.13 -6.08
N SER A 37 -4.85 9.53 -6.08
CA SER A 37 -3.61 10.11 -5.60
C SER A 37 -2.51 9.88 -6.62
N GLN A 38 -1.68 10.92 -6.84
CA GLN A 38 -0.51 10.82 -7.69
C GLN A 38 0.61 11.68 -7.13
N ILE A 39 1.59 11.07 -6.48
CA ILE A 39 2.73 11.76 -5.89
C ILE A 39 3.85 11.83 -6.93
N LYS A 40 4.30 13.04 -7.21
CA LYS A 40 5.42 13.28 -8.11
C LYS A 40 6.71 12.65 -7.54
N ASN A 41 7.50 12.03 -8.41
CA ASN A 41 8.76 11.35 -8.06
C ASN A 41 8.60 10.18 -7.06
N SER A 42 7.39 9.64 -6.90
CA SER A 42 7.10 8.46 -6.12
C SER A 42 6.26 7.49 -6.94
N GLY A 43 6.51 6.19 -6.82
CA GLY A 43 5.70 5.16 -7.46
C GLY A 43 4.47 4.76 -6.64
N TRP A 44 4.30 5.38 -5.46
CA TRP A 44 3.23 5.07 -4.53
C TRP A 44 2.89 6.28 -3.64
N PRO A 45 1.60 6.47 -3.27
CA PRO A 45 0.44 5.80 -3.82
C PRO A 45 -0.05 6.52 -5.09
N ASN A 46 0.11 5.89 -6.23
CA ASN A 46 -0.41 6.40 -7.50
C ASN A 46 -1.58 5.51 -7.90
N ARG A 47 -2.75 5.82 -7.35
CA ARG A 47 -3.96 4.98 -7.43
C ARG A 47 -5.19 5.84 -7.75
N LEU A 48 -6.05 5.29 -8.60
CA LEU A 48 -7.42 5.76 -8.80
C LEU A 48 -8.36 4.71 -8.22
N TRP A 49 -9.22 5.07 -7.28
CA TRP A 49 -10.16 4.13 -6.64
C TRP A 49 -11.56 4.71 -6.51
N PHE A 50 -12.52 3.82 -6.32
CA PHE A 50 -13.94 4.11 -6.18
C PHE A 50 -14.55 3.09 -5.22
N ARG A 51 -15.74 3.40 -4.71
CA ARG A 51 -16.43 2.58 -3.71
C ARG A 51 -17.63 1.82 -4.27
N GLU A 52 -17.86 1.90 -5.55
CA GLU A 52 -18.95 1.28 -6.27
C GLU A 52 -18.44 0.60 -7.54
N ASP A 53 -19.31 -0.13 -8.21
CA ASP A 53 -18.97 -0.78 -9.45
C ASP A 53 -18.73 0.19 -10.58
N ILE A 54 -17.86 -0.21 -11.51
CA ILE A 54 -17.69 0.46 -12.78
C ILE A 54 -18.82 0.02 -13.72
N SER A 55 -19.37 1.00 -14.42
CA SER A 55 -20.34 0.82 -15.49
C SER A 55 -19.84 1.45 -16.79
N GLU A 56 -20.47 1.12 -17.91
CA GLU A 56 -20.19 1.77 -19.20
C GLU A 56 -20.47 3.28 -19.14
N GLU A 57 -21.33 3.73 -18.24
CA GLU A 57 -21.70 5.14 -18.06
C GLU A 57 -20.59 5.94 -17.40
N ASN A 58 -19.91 5.38 -16.38
CA ASN A 58 -18.86 6.10 -15.63
C ASN A 58 -17.45 5.83 -16.16
N LEU A 59 -17.26 4.87 -17.07
CA LEU A 59 -15.98 4.55 -17.70
C LEU A 59 -15.32 5.75 -18.43
N PRO A 60 -16.04 6.59 -19.21
CA PRO A 60 -15.42 7.74 -19.86
C PRO A 60 -14.70 8.67 -18.90
N GLN A 61 -15.22 8.89 -17.70
CA GLN A 61 -14.60 9.73 -16.69
C GLN A 61 -13.30 9.09 -16.15
N ILE A 62 -13.26 7.76 -15.99
CA ILE A 62 -12.04 7.03 -15.62
C ILE A 62 -10.96 7.20 -16.66
N LEU A 63 -11.32 7.05 -17.94
CA LEU A 63 -10.38 7.19 -19.06
C LEU A 63 -9.80 8.61 -19.12
N GLU A 64 -10.63 9.62 -18.92
CA GLU A 64 -10.20 11.02 -18.87
C GLU A 64 -9.20 11.25 -17.71
N ILE A 65 -9.49 10.76 -16.50
CA ILE A 65 -8.60 10.89 -15.35
C ILE A 65 -7.24 10.22 -15.64
N ILE A 66 -7.23 9.03 -16.25
CA ILE A 66 -6.00 8.29 -16.56
C ILE A 66 -5.19 9.00 -17.66
N ASP A 67 -5.85 9.53 -18.69
CA ASP A 67 -5.19 10.26 -19.77
C ASP A 67 -4.46 11.50 -19.22
N GLN A 68 -5.11 12.23 -18.33
CA GLN A 68 -4.53 13.40 -17.65
C GLN A 68 -3.48 13.04 -16.60
N ASN A 69 -3.49 11.82 -16.08
CA ASN A 69 -2.63 11.36 -14.98
C ASN A 69 -1.97 10.01 -15.32
N PRO A 70 -1.03 9.98 -16.26
CA PRO A 70 -0.39 8.75 -16.71
C PRO A 70 0.35 8.06 -15.56
N GLY A 71 0.21 6.74 -15.49
CA GLY A 71 0.84 5.90 -14.47
C GLY A 71 -0.05 5.61 -13.24
N LEU A 72 -1.28 6.10 -13.20
CA LEU A 72 -2.26 5.64 -12.23
C LEU A 72 -2.56 4.15 -12.40
N ILE A 73 -2.76 3.46 -11.28
CA ILE A 73 -3.19 2.07 -11.23
C ILE A 73 -4.56 2.02 -10.58
N ILE A 74 -5.48 1.25 -11.15
CA ILE A 74 -6.79 1.04 -10.60
C ILE A 74 -6.78 -0.25 -9.79
N PRO A 75 -7.00 -0.20 -8.46
CA PRO A 75 -7.27 -1.39 -7.68
C PRO A 75 -8.68 -1.90 -8.02
N TYR A 76 -8.78 -3.17 -8.31
CA TYR A 76 -10.06 -3.85 -8.52
C TYR A 76 -10.29 -4.87 -7.40
N TRP A 77 -11.41 -4.69 -6.69
CA TRP A 77 -11.84 -5.60 -5.63
C TRP A 77 -13.12 -6.31 -6.11
N ASP A 78 -13.01 -7.58 -6.40
CA ASP A 78 -14.15 -8.42 -6.84
C ASP A 78 -15.09 -8.72 -5.66
N ILE A 79 -15.81 -7.69 -5.19
CA ILE A 79 -16.68 -7.77 -4.02
C ILE A 79 -18.13 -7.37 -4.29
N PHE A 80 -18.40 -6.69 -5.39
CA PHE A 80 -19.73 -6.17 -5.69
C PHE A 80 -20.55 -7.14 -6.56
N GLY A 81 -19.90 -8.12 -7.20
CA GLY A 81 -20.57 -9.14 -8.01
C GLY A 81 -21.04 -8.63 -9.39
N SER A 82 -20.41 -7.58 -9.88
CA SER A 82 -20.73 -6.97 -11.18
C SER A 82 -19.82 -7.46 -12.30
N ASN A 83 -20.03 -6.91 -13.49
CA ASN A 83 -19.21 -7.13 -14.68
C ASN A 83 -18.06 -6.11 -14.84
N SER A 84 -17.69 -5.38 -13.81
CA SER A 84 -16.63 -4.35 -13.87
C SER A 84 -15.31 -4.88 -14.45
N LYS A 85 -14.95 -6.12 -14.15
CA LYS A 85 -13.76 -6.76 -14.71
C LYS A 85 -13.84 -6.85 -16.25
N GLU A 86 -14.98 -7.29 -16.77
CA GLU A 86 -15.20 -7.41 -18.21
C GLU A 86 -15.18 -6.05 -18.92
N ILE A 87 -15.71 -5.01 -18.25
CA ILE A 87 -15.66 -3.63 -18.75
C ILE A 87 -14.20 -3.17 -18.86
N PHE A 88 -13.37 -3.39 -17.85
CA PHE A 88 -11.96 -3.06 -17.91
C PHE A 88 -11.23 -3.81 -19.04
N GLU A 89 -11.41 -5.12 -19.13
CA GLU A 89 -10.75 -5.96 -20.14
C GLU A 89 -11.13 -5.54 -21.59
N LYS A 90 -12.40 -5.26 -21.83
CA LYS A 90 -12.89 -4.76 -23.13
C LYS A 90 -12.31 -3.41 -23.54
N ASN A 91 -11.95 -2.59 -22.55
CA ASN A 91 -11.39 -1.26 -22.77
C ASN A 91 -9.86 -1.20 -22.63
N GLY A 92 -9.19 -2.34 -22.79
CA GLY A 92 -7.74 -2.42 -22.93
C GLY A 92 -6.96 -2.39 -21.61
N PHE A 93 -7.63 -2.44 -20.46
CA PHE A 93 -6.95 -2.56 -19.17
C PHE A 93 -6.36 -3.95 -19.00
N GLN A 94 -5.18 -4.00 -18.40
CA GLN A 94 -4.47 -5.26 -18.13
C GLN A 94 -4.19 -5.40 -16.66
N ILE A 95 -4.25 -6.64 -16.16
CA ILE A 95 -3.87 -6.95 -14.78
C ILE A 95 -2.36 -6.79 -14.65
N ARG A 96 -1.94 -5.81 -13.86
CA ARG A 96 -0.52 -5.58 -13.56
C ARG A 96 -0.01 -6.49 -12.44
N VAL A 97 -0.81 -6.70 -11.41
CA VAL A 97 -0.48 -7.53 -10.24
C VAL A 97 -1.75 -8.03 -9.59
N GLN A 98 -1.71 -9.24 -9.08
CA GLN A 98 -2.78 -9.81 -8.27
C GLN A 98 -2.27 -10.05 -6.85
N LEU A 99 -3.00 -9.54 -5.86
CA LEU A 99 -2.64 -9.64 -4.45
C LEU A 99 -3.75 -10.37 -3.68
N ALA A 100 -3.36 -11.19 -2.71
CA ALA A 100 -4.28 -11.76 -1.74
C ALA A 100 -4.35 -10.85 -0.50
N ALA A 101 -5.52 -10.29 -0.22
CA ALA A 101 -5.76 -9.59 1.04
C ALA A 101 -5.88 -10.61 2.17
N MET A 102 -5.18 -10.36 3.27
CA MET A 102 -5.19 -11.23 4.45
C MET A 102 -5.63 -10.44 5.68
N ALA A 103 -6.33 -11.09 6.59
CA ALA A 103 -6.72 -10.53 7.89
C ALA A 103 -6.50 -11.58 8.97
N LEU A 104 -6.05 -11.12 10.15
CA LEU A 104 -5.86 -11.94 11.34
C LEU A 104 -6.52 -11.24 12.54
N LYS A 105 -7.39 -11.96 13.24
CA LYS A 105 -7.91 -11.50 14.53
C LYS A 105 -6.85 -11.74 15.60
N LEU A 106 -6.36 -10.68 16.22
CA LEU A 106 -5.43 -10.78 17.32
C LEU A 106 -6.19 -11.20 18.58
N GLY A 107 -5.80 -12.31 19.20
CA GLY A 107 -6.44 -12.84 20.42
C GLY A 107 -5.45 -13.46 21.39
N GLU A 108 -4.31 -13.92 20.93
CA GLU A 108 -3.29 -14.59 21.73
C GLU A 108 -1.90 -13.96 21.49
N LYS A 109 -1.02 -14.11 22.49
CA LYS A 109 0.36 -13.68 22.33
C LYS A 109 1.09 -14.68 21.42
N PHE A 110 1.66 -14.15 20.34
CA PHE A 110 2.55 -14.94 19.49
C PHE A 110 3.93 -15.05 20.13
N PRO A 111 4.66 -16.16 19.90
CA PRO A 111 6.06 -16.26 20.30
C PRO A 111 6.88 -15.10 19.72
N THR A 112 7.66 -14.43 20.57
CA THR A 112 8.40 -13.21 20.19
C THR A 112 9.91 -13.44 20.07
N GLU A 113 10.37 -14.68 19.96
CA GLU A 113 11.78 -14.95 19.70
C GLU A 113 12.16 -14.55 18.29
N SER A 114 12.76 -13.39 18.17
CA SER A 114 13.24 -12.85 16.91
C SER A 114 14.50 -12.01 17.14
N ASN A 115 15.49 -12.16 16.29
CA ASN A 115 16.67 -11.25 16.28
C ASN A 115 16.41 -10.01 15.41
N LEU A 116 15.18 -9.84 14.93
CA LEU A 116 14.82 -8.65 14.17
C LEU A 116 14.47 -7.53 15.15
N THR A 117 15.00 -6.35 14.87
CA THR A 117 14.58 -5.12 15.51
C THR A 117 13.87 -4.20 14.54
N PHE A 118 12.92 -3.43 15.04
CA PHE A 118 12.10 -2.53 14.25
C PHE A 118 12.35 -1.10 14.71
N ARG A 119 13.05 -0.31 13.89
CA ARG A 119 13.34 1.08 14.17
C ARG A 119 12.36 1.97 13.40
N ARG A 120 11.60 2.78 14.15
CA ARG A 120 10.66 3.73 13.54
C ARG A 120 11.42 4.86 12.84
N VAL A 121 10.99 5.19 11.64
CA VAL A 121 11.49 6.33 10.86
C VAL A 121 10.90 7.60 11.44
N LEU A 122 11.76 8.50 11.99
CA LEU A 122 11.37 9.75 12.63
C LEU A 122 12.23 10.94 12.19
N ASN A 123 13.18 10.72 11.30
CA ASN A 123 14.09 11.74 10.79
C ASN A 123 14.42 11.50 9.31
N GLU A 124 15.05 12.48 8.68
CA GLU A 124 15.38 12.44 7.24
C GLU A 124 16.41 11.37 6.87
N GLU A 125 17.34 11.05 7.76
CA GLU A 125 18.36 10.03 7.51
C GLU A 125 17.72 8.63 7.44
N ASP A 126 16.85 8.32 8.41
CA ASP A 126 16.09 7.07 8.40
C ASP A 126 15.13 7.00 7.21
N ALA A 127 14.48 8.13 6.86
CA ALA A 127 13.60 8.21 5.70
C ALA A 127 14.36 7.95 4.40
N LYS A 128 15.58 8.50 4.28
CA LYS A 128 16.45 8.23 3.13
C LYS A 128 16.83 6.75 3.08
N THR A 129 17.28 6.18 4.18
CA THR A 129 17.66 4.76 4.27
C THR A 129 16.48 3.85 3.90
N TRP A 130 15.29 4.15 4.39
CA TRP A 130 14.08 3.42 4.06
C TRP A 130 13.74 3.50 2.56
N SER A 131 13.83 4.71 2.00
CA SER A 131 13.58 4.97 0.57
C SER A 131 14.58 4.27 -0.34
N ASP A 132 15.84 4.12 0.08
CA ASP A 132 16.89 3.42 -0.65
C ASP A 132 16.71 1.88 -0.61
N ILE A 133 16.22 1.35 0.52
CA ILE A 133 16.02 -0.11 0.72
C ILE A 133 14.74 -0.61 0.05
N TYR A 134 13.68 0.18 0.07
CA TYR A 134 12.36 -0.23 -0.41
C TYR A 134 12.38 -0.79 -1.85
N PRO A 135 13.04 -0.14 -2.84
CA PRO A 135 13.07 -0.62 -4.22
C PRO A 135 13.77 -1.97 -4.39
N LEU A 136 14.65 -2.36 -3.46
CA LEU A 136 15.32 -3.67 -3.49
C LEU A 136 14.35 -4.83 -3.26
N SER A 137 13.21 -4.55 -2.63
CA SER A 137 12.16 -5.53 -2.38
C SER A 137 10.96 -5.37 -3.33
N PHE A 138 10.73 -4.15 -3.81
CA PHE A 138 9.59 -3.76 -4.64
C PHE A 138 10.10 -3.01 -5.87
N SER A 139 9.58 -3.25 -7.03
CA SER A 139 10.07 -2.68 -8.30
C SER A 139 9.76 -1.19 -8.52
N TYR A 140 9.52 -0.42 -7.46
CA TYR A 140 9.24 1.02 -7.51
C TYR A 140 9.77 1.75 -6.27
N VAL A 141 9.95 3.04 -6.39
CA VAL A 141 10.45 3.92 -5.33
C VAL A 141 9.30 4.59 -4.59
N ILE A 142 9.42 4.69 -3.27
CA ILE A 142 8.68 5.65 -2.46
C ILE A 142 9.68 6.71 -2.02
N SER A 143 9.45 7.97 -2.38
CA SER A 143 10.43 9.02 -2.17
C SER A 143 10.62 9.36 -0.68
N LYS A 144 11.81 9.81 -0.32
CA LYS A 144 12.12 10.30 1.04
C LYS A 144 11.11 11.36 1.49
N GLU A 145 10.75 12.27 0.59
CA GLU A 145 9.79 13.35 0.85
C GLU A 145 8.42 12.79 1.25
N THR A 146 7.99 11.69 0.63
CA THR A 146 6.74 11.01 1.00
C THR A 146 6.77 10.56 2.47
N LEU A 147 7.89 10.03 2.95
CA LEU A 147 8.01 9.62 4.34
C LEU A 147 8.08 10.82 5.28
N VAL A 148 8.93 11.80 4.97
CA VAL A 148 9.16 12.98 5.82
C VAL A 148 7.86 13.75 6.10
N HIS A 149 6.98 13.90 5.11
CA HIS A 149 5.69 14.54 5.29
C HIS A 149 4.64 13.69 6.03
N ASN A 150 4.95 12.42 6.28
CA ASN A 150 3.96 11.47 6.77
C ASN A 150 4.35 10.67 8.02
N TYR A 151 5.58 10.74 8.53
CA TYR A 151 6.00 9.85 9.61
C TYR A 151 5.29 10.10 10.96
N GLU A 152 4.56 11.19 11.12
CA GLU A 152 3.68 11.39 12.27
C GLU A 152 2.36 10.63 12.13
N ASN A 153 1.80 10.60 10.91
CA ASN A 153 0.50 10.00 10.61
C ASN A 153 0.58 8.52 10.22
N VAL A 154 1.73 8.10 9.66
CA VAL A 154 1.99 6.74 9.20
C VAL A 154 3.27 6.22 9.87
N LYS A 155 3.22 5.00 10.38
CA LYS A 155 4.36 4.41 11.08
C LYS A 155 5.23 3.62 10.09
N PHE A 156 6.28 4.24 9.56
CA PHE A 156 7.28 3.57 8.75
C PHE A 156 8.37 2.99 9.65
N TYR A 157 8.82 1.78 9.35
CA TYR A 157 9.86 1.08 10.11
C TYR A 157 10.96 0.55 9.20
N LEU A 158 12.20 0.72 9.61
CA LEU A 158 13.32 -0.06 9.13
C LEU A 158 13.39 -1.36 9.93
N VAL A 159 13.49 -2.48 9.24
CA VAL A 159 13.69 -3.81 9.82
C VAL A 159 15.19 -4.09 9.83
N HIS A 160 15.75 -4.37 10.99
CA HIS A 160 17.16 -4.67 11.16
C HIS A 160 17.36 -6.13 11.59
N LEU A 161 18.42 -6.72 11.08
CA LEU A 161 19.02 -7.94 11.63
C LEU A 161 20.38 -7.53 12.19
N GLU A 162 20.55 -7.67 13.49
CA GLU A 162 21.66 -7.04 14.21
C GLU A 162 21.58 -5.52 13.98
N ASP A 163 22.65 -4.85 13.58
CA ASP A 163 22.65 -3.41 13.29
C ASP A 163 22.41 -3.06 11.81
N LYS A 164 22.25 -4.07 10.95
CA LYS A 164 22.09 -3.87 9.52
C LYS A 164 20.62 -3.72 9.13
N PRO A 165 20.21 -2.62 8.47
CA PRO A 165 18.87 -2.50 7.92
C PRO A 165 18.71 -3.46 6.72
N ILE A 166 17.71 -4.34 6.79
CA ILE A 166 17.49 -5.42 5.83
C ILE A 166 16.12 -5.39 5.18
N GLY A 167 15.26 -4.50 5.61
CA GLY A 167 13.90 -4.45 5.09
C GLY A 167 13.09 -3.29 5.61
N THR A 168 11.86 -3.24 5.16
CA THR A 168 10.90 -2.18 5.45
C THR A 168 9.58 -2.74 5.93
N LEU A 169 8.84 -1.93 6.67
CA LEU A 169 7.50 -2.21 7.14
C LEU A 169 6.76 -0.88 7.31
N THR A 170 5.49 -0.85 6.95
CA THR A 170 4.59 0.28 7.19
C THR A 170 3.38 -0.19 7.98
N LEU A 171 3.06 0.50 9.06
CA LEU A 171 1.85 0.29 9.86
C LEU A 171 0.95 1.51 9.77
N PHE A 172 -0.33 1.26 9.55
CA PHE A 172 -1.36 2.30 9.52
C PHE A 172 -2.62 1.82 10.22
N GLN A 173 -3.10 2.62 11.16
CA GLN A 173 -4.27 2.27 11.96
C GLN A 173 -5.49 3.08 11.54
N THR A 174 -6.60 2.39 11.36
CA THR A 174 -7.95 2.98 11.25
C THR A 174 -8.84 2.28 12.26
N GLU A 175 -9.43 3.04 13.17
CA GLU A 175 -10.29 2.49 14.24
C GLU A 175 -9.64 1.28 14.93
N ASN A 176 -10.23 0.09 14.76
CA ASN A 176 -9.77 -1.17 15.36
C ASN A 176 -8.91 -2.02 14.39
N ILE A 177 -8.60 -1.51 13.20
CA ILE A 177 -7.81 -2.22 12.18
C ILE A 177 -6.39 -1.68 12.14
N MET A 178 -5.41 -2.55 12.30
CA MET A 178 -4.01 -2.25 12.02
C MET A 178 -3.63 -2.83 10.66
N GLY A 179 -3.49 -1.98 9.67
CA GLY A 179 -2.96 -2.35 8.35
C GLY A 179 -1.45 -2.54 8.39
N ILE A 180 -0.97 -3.62 7.79
CA ILE A 180 0.46 -3.91 7.60
C ILE A 180 0.75 -3.85 6.11
N HIS A 181 1.60 -2.91 5.70
CA HIS A 181 1.88 -2.62 4.30
C HIS A 181 3.38 -2.55 4.04
N GLY A 182 3.79 -2.72 2.78
CA GLY A 182 5.18 -2.54 2.38
C GLY A 182 6.17 -3.40 3.17
N VAL A 183 5.77 -4.62 3.54
CA VAL A 183 6.64 -5.58 4.22
C VAL A 183 7.59 -6.17 3.20
N GLY A 184 8.83 -5.76 3.24
CA GLY A 184 9.86 -6.23 2.32
C GLY A 184 11.16 -6.55 3.03
N VAL A 185 11.85 -7.58 2.56
CA VAL A 185 13.21 -7.94 2.97
C VAL A 185 14.07 -7.98 1.71
N ILE A 186 15.23 -7.36 1.75
CA ILE A 186 16.18 -7.35 0.61
C ILE A 186 16.52 -8.79 0.19
N PRO A 187 16.70 -9.06 -1.11
CA PRO A 187 16.83 -10.42 -1.64
C PRO A 187 17.88 -11.28 -0.92
N GLU A 188 19.05 -10.71 -0.62
CA GLU A 188 20.19 -11.39 -0.02
C GLU A 188 19.93 -11.85 1.42
N MET A 189 18.91 -11.29 2.07
CA MET A 189 18.60 -11.57 3.50
C MET A 189 17.34 -12.44 3.68
N ARG A 190 16.56 -12.68 2.64
CA ARG A 190 15.28 -13.43 2.72
C ARG A 190 15.46 -14.83 3.34
N LYS A 191 16.49 -15.56 2.96
CA LYS A 191 16.77 -16.91 3.50
C LYS A 191 17.33 -16.89 4.92
N LYS A 192 18.10 -15.85 5.28
CA LYS A 192 18.74 -15.74 6.61
C LYS A 192 17.74 -15.43 7.71
N VAL A 193 16.67 -14.71 7.41
CA VAL A 193 15.58 -14.40 8.35
C VAL A 193 14.77 -15.65 8.70
N LEU A 194 14.69 -16.64 7.80
CA LEU A 194 13.93 -17.87 7.99
C LEU A 194 14.73 -19.00 8.65
N LEU A 195 16.05 -18.94 8.68
CA LEU A 195 16.93 -20.06 9.07
C LEU A 195 17.32 -20.12 10.55
N LYS A 196 16.80 -19.25 11.43
CA LYS A 196 17.00 -19.37 12.88
C LYS A 196 15.77 -19.94 13.58
N LYS A 197 15.31 -21.12 13.12
CA LYS A 197 14.47 -22.04 13.88
C LYS A 197 15.24 -23.35 14.00
N SER A 198 16.02 -23.47 15.02
CA SER A 198 16.47 -24.75 15.57
C SER A 198 16.89 -24.53 17.01
#